data_51425e7b4da1a4c663f0a50126b42fa8
#
_entry.id   51425e7b4da1a4c663f0a50126b42fa8
#
_cell.length_a   1.000
_cell.length_b   1.000
_cell.length_c   1.000
_cell.angle_alpha   90.00
_cell.angle_beta   90.00
_cell.angle_gamma   90.00
#
_symmetry.space_group_name_H-M   'P 1'
#
loop_
_entity.id
_entity.type
_entity.pdbx_description
1 polymer ?
#
loop_
_entity_poly.entity_id
_entity_poly.type
_entity_poly.pdbx_seq_one_letter_code
_entity_poly.pdbx_strand_id
1 'polypeptide(L)' 'MKRTVGTLTLISYTNGFDWEVYDEDGEFQGMFCGNIETATEEEIWIGL' A
#
# COMPACT_ATOMS: atom_id res chain seq x y z
N MET A 1 4.91 4.25 9.37
CA MET A 1 5.45 2.97 8.88
C MET A 1 5.53 2.97 7.36
N LYS A 2 6.53 2.33 6.84
CA LYS A 2 6.72 2.24 5.39
C LYS A 2 7.00 0.80 5.02
N ARG A 3 6.30 0.30 4.01
CA ARG A 3 6.47 -1.08 3.52
C ARG A 3 6.50 -1.08 2.01
N THR A 4 7.05 -2.14 1.43
CA THR A 4 7.00 -2.37 -0.01
C THR A 4 6.30 -3.70 -0.27
N VAL A 5 5.43 -3.72 -1.28
CA VAL A 5 4.77 -4.93 -1.74
C VAL A 5 4.92 -4.95 -3.25
N GLY A 6 5.77 -5.84 -3.76
CA GLY A 6 6.10 -5.84 -5.18
C GLY A 6 6.76 -4.53 -5.58
N THR A 7 6.14 -3.82 -6.52
CA THR A 7 6.63 -2.52 -6.99
C THR A 7 6.01 -1.35 -6.24
N LEU A 8 5.06 -1.62 -5.34
CA LEU A 8 4.35 -0.58 -4.62
C LEU A 8 5.06 -0.19 -3.33
N THR A 9 5.02 1.10 -3.02
CA THR A 9 5.46 1.64 -1.73
C THR A 9 4.21 2.06 -0.95
N LEU A 10 4.11 1.60 0.29
CA LEU A 10 2.96 1.89 1.14
C LEU A 10 3.42 2.60 2.40
N ILE A 11 2.72 3.66 2.76
CA ILE A 11 3.04 4.46 3.94
C ILE A 11 1.81 4.55 4.83
N SER A 12 1.97 4.20 6.10
CA SER A 12 0.94 4.40 7.11
C SER A 12 1.49 5.33 8.19
N TYR A 13 0.74 6.37 8.49
CA TYR A 13 1.13 7.36 9.50
C TYR A 13 0.58 7.05 10.88
N THR A 14 -0.34 6.11 10.98
CA THR A 14 -1.08 5.88 12.23
C THR A 14 -1.05 4.44 12.71
N ASN A 15 -1.88 3.58 12.12
CA ASN A 15 -2.24 2.30 12.72
C ASN A 15 -1.70 1.06 12.01
N GLY A 16 -1.06 1.24 10.86
CA GLY A 16 -0.59 0.12 10.07
C GLY A 16 -1.67 -0.62 9.31
N PHE A 17 -2.87 -0.05 9.19
CA PHE A 17 -3.97 -0.61 8.41
C PHE A 17 -4.45 0.35 7.33
N ASP A 18 -4.26 1.66 7.51
CA ASP A 18 -4.63 2.66 6.52
C ASP A 18 -3.36 3.09 5.82
N TRP A 19 -3.22 2.70 4.56
CA TRP A 19 -1.98 2.87 3.81
C TRP A 19 -2.18 3.76 2.60
N GLU A 20 -1.27 4.71 2.43
CA GLU A 20 -1.14 5.45 1.18
C GLU A 20 -0.31 4.59 0.24
N VAL A 21 -0.78 4.45 -1.00
CA VAL A 21 -0.14 3.58 -1.97
C VAL A 21 0.48 4.42 -3.08
N TYR A 22 1.76 4.18 -3.32
CA TYR A 22 2.53 4.85 -4.37
C TYR A 22 3.09 3.80 -5.32
N ASP A 23 3.12 4.12 -6.61
CA ASP A 23 3.68 3.22 -7.61
C ASP A 23 5.21 3.32 -7.65
N GLU A 24 5.82 2.59 -8.59
CA GLU A 24 7.28 2.57 -8.70
C GLU A 24 7.87 3.92 -9.15
N ASP A 25 7.04 4.78 -9.74
CA ASP A 25 7.46 6.12 -10.13
C ASP A 25 7.25 7.13 -9.00
N GLY A 26 6.73 6.68 -7.87
CA GLY A 26 6.46 7.55 -6.72
C GLY A 26 5.14 8.30 -6.82
N GLU A 27 4.27 7.92 -7.76
CA GLU A 27 2.97 8.56 -7.91
C GLU A 27 1.93 7.94 -6.99
N PHE A 28 1.15 8.80 -6.35
CA PHE A 28 0.08 8.38 -5.45
C PHE A 28 -1.03 7.68 -6.21
N GLN A 29 -1.40 6.48 -5.78
CA GLN A 29 -2.42 5.66 -6.44
C GLN A 29 -3.72 5.56 -5.66
N GLY A 30 -3.71 5.85 -4.38
CA GLY A 30 -4.91 5.77 -3.55
C GLY A 30 -4.60 5.23 -2.17
N MET A 31 -5.68 4.90 -1.45
CA MET A 31 -5.59 4.39 -0.09
C MET A 31 -6.00 2.92 -0.07
N PHE A 32 -5.26 2.13 0.67
CA PHE A 32 -5.58 0.73 0.90
C PHE A 32 -5.76 0.50 2.40
N CYS A 33 -6.88 -0.13 2.79
CA CYS A 33 -7.14 -0.50 4.17
C CYS A 33 -7.03 -2.01 4.30
N GLY A 34 -6.20 -2.45 5.23
CA GLY A 34 -6.06 -3.86 5.50
C GLY A 34 -4.66 -4.25 5.95
N ASN A 35 -4.47 -5.55 6.14
CA ASN A 35 -3.20 -6.10 6.59
C ASN A 35 -2.30 -6.34 5.37
N ILE A 36 -1.29 -5.47 5.19
CA ILE A 36 -0.39 -5.59 4.05
C ILE A 36 0.66 -6.71 4.22
N GLU A 37 0.81 -7.25 5.42
CA GLU A 37 1.76 -8.35 5.64
C GLU A 37 1.36 -9.59 4.86
N THR A 38 0.07 -9.75 4.57
CA THR A 38 -0.46 -10.89 3.83
C THR A 38 -1.00 -10.52 2.45
N ALA A 39 -1.07 -9.23 2.13
CA ALA A 39 -1.63 -8.77 0.87
C ALA A 39 -0.60 -8.90 -0.26
N THR A 40 -1.07 -9.31 -1.43
CA THR A 40 -0.27 -9.29 -2.64
C THR A 40 -0.42 -7.95 -3.34
N GLU A 41 0.48 -7.64 -4.25
CA GLU A 41 0.39 -6.41 -5.04
C GLU A 41 -0.95 -6.35 -5.79
N GLU A 42 -1.38 -7.47 -6.38
CA GLU A 42 -2.65 -7.53 -7.09
C GLU A 42 -3.83 -7.21 -6.18
N GLU A 43 -3.82 -7.76 -4.97
CA GLU A 43 -4.90 -7.50 -4.00
C GLU A 43 -4.95 -6.03 -3.61
N ILE A 44 -3.79 -5.38 -3.49
CA ILE A 44 -3.74 -3.97 -3.18
C ILE A 44 -4.34 -3.15 -4.32
N TRP A 45 -3.98 -3.46 -5.56
CA TRP A 45 -4.53 -2.78 -6.73
C TRP A 45 -6.06 -2.91 -6.80
N ILE A 46 -6.57 -4.12 -6.52
CA ILE A 46 -8.01 -4.36 -6.53
C ILE A 46 -8.70 -3.56 -5.44
N GLY A 47 -8.06 -3.38 -4.30
CA GLY A 47 -8.63 -2.68 -3.16
C GLY A 47 -8.56 -1.15 -3.22
N LEU A 48 -7.93 -0.60 -4.23
CA LEU A 48 -7.78 0.86 -4.36
C LEU A 48 -9.04 1.56 -4.89
#